data_945378941549a95052c7476fd8cffdad
#
_entry.id   945378941549a95052c7476fd8cffdad
#
_cell.length_a   1.000
_cell.length_b   1.000
_cell.length_c   1.000
_cell.angle_alpha   90.00
_cell.angle_beta   90.00
_cell.angle_gamma   90.00
#
_symmetry.space_group_name_H-M   'P 1'
#
loop_
_entity.id
_entity.type
_entity.pdbx_description
1 polymer ?
#
loop_
_entity_poly.entity_id
_entity_poly.type
_entity_poly.pdbx_seq_one_letter_code
_entity_poly.pdbx_strand_id
1 'polypeptide(L)'
;MAAAGVTAGAWRYWPEQGFWNPCRARLPRRLASHELVARAWEGLDSTQVWDCHAHLIGTGDSGSGIVLNAHMDSWLSPVQYARRLFFLNAGCAHEAHEGVDRVYVERMHNLIDGMRPGFKLVLYAFERAHDERGMPDPEHSDVYVPDAYAERVAKADPQYFEWVASIHPYRADAVHALERAKRGGARGVKWLPSAMNIDPASARCDSFYRALSRLDLPLISHAGLERAVLGRGAHDYGNPLRLRRALDAGVRVVIAHCASMGEDRDLDKGPNGPYVESFALFARLMREPSYERLLFGDTAGMTQLNRAGPALSRVIEEEAWHSRLLNGSDYPLPA
;
A
#
# COMPACT_ATOMS: atom_id res chain seq x y z
N MET A 1 -34.15 22.57 -2.54
CA MET A 1 -33.44 22.37 -3.83
C MET A 1 -31.91 22.26 -3.68
N ALA A 2 -31.26 22.86 -2.68
CA ALA A 2 -29.82 22.72 -2.45
C ALA A 2 -29.36 21.30 -2.03
N ALA A 3 -30.16 20.58 -1.24
CA ALA A 3 -29.83 19.23 -0.78
C ALA A 3 -29.80 18.19 -1.92
N ALA A 4 -30.66 18.32 -2.94
CA ALA A 4 -30.70 17.44 -4.09
C ALA A 4 -29.50 17.61 -5.04
N GLY A 5 -28.91 18.81 -5.09
CA GLY A 5 -27.72 19.09 -5.88
C GLY A 5 -26.43 18.50 -5.28
N VAL A 6 -26.35 18.48 -3.94
CA VAL A 6 -25.20 17.91 -3.21
C VAL A 6 -25.19 16.37 -3.33
N THR A 7 -26.37 15.74 -3.26
CA THR A 7 -26.51 14.28 -3.42
C THR A 7 -26.19 13.83 -4.85
N ALA A 8 -26.62 14.55 -5.88
CA ALA A 8 -26.33 14.23 -7.27
C ALA A 8 -24.83 14.43 -7.61
N GLY A 9 -24.18 15.45 -7.04
CA GLY A 9 -22.74 15.66 -7.16
C GLY A 9 -21.93 14.56 -6.46
N ALA A 10 -22.32 14.19 -5.25
CA ALA A 10 -21.68 13.12 -4.50
C ALA A 10 -21.79 11.77 -5.22
N TRP A 11 -22.92 11.47 -5.86
CA TRP A 11 -23.13 10.26 -6.66
C TRP A 11 -22.24 10.22 -7.91
N ARG A 12 -22.02 11.34 -8.56
CA ARG A 12 -21.19 11.42 -9.77
C ARG A 12 -19.70 11.19 -9.47
N TYR A 13 -19.23 11.57 -8.28
CA TYR A 13 -17.83 11.47 -7.87
C TYR A 13 -17.59 10.34 -6.86
N TRP A 14 -18.63 9.54 -6.56
CA TRP A 14 -18.50 8.40 -5.67
C TRP A 14 -17.81 7.25 -6.41
N PRO A 15 -16.71 6.69 -5.85
CA PRO A 15 -16.09 5.52 -6.46
C PRO A 15 -17.10 4.37 -6.53
N GLU A 16 -17.35 3.81 -7.70
CA GLU A 16 -18.28 2.68 -7.87
C GLU A 16 -17.94 1.49 -6.96
N GLN A 17 -16.69 1.40 -6.51
CA GLN A 17 -16.17 0.34 -5.66
C GLN A 17 -16.03 0.74 -4.18
N GLY A 18 -16.62 1.85 -3.75
CA GLY A 18 -16.63 2.27 -2.36
C GLY A 18 -17.69 1.54 -1.55
N PHE A 19 -18.86 2.18 -1.36
CA PHE A 19 -19.97 1.58 -0.60
C PHE A 19 -20.87 0.65 -1.42
N TRP A 20 -20.76 0.68 -2.74
CA TRP A 20 -21.45 -0.24 -3.63
C TRP A 20 -20.50 -0.71 -4.73
N ASN A 21 -20.30 -2.01 -4.81
CA ASN A 21 -19.45 -2.66 -5.81
C ASN A 21 -20.28 -3.66 -6.59
N PRO A 22 -20.43 -3.53 -7.91
CA PRO A 22 -21.13 -4.51 -8.74
C PRO A 22 -20.36 -5.83 -8.89
N CYS A 23 -19.23 -5.98 -8.26
CA CYS A 23 -18.40 -7.19 -8.21
C CYS A 23 -18.06 -7.76 -9.59
N ARG A 24 -17.87 -6.90 -10.58
CA ARG A 24 -17.51 -7.31 -11.95
C ARG A 24 -16.08 -7.83 -11.97
N ALA A 25 -15.90 -9.02 -12.51
CA ALA A 25 -14.58 -9.62 -12.70
C ALA A 25 -13.84 -9.12 -13.95
N ARG A 26 -14.57 -8.58 -14.92
CA ARG A 26 -14.01 -8.18 -16.22
C ARG A 26 -14.53 -6.81 -16.64
N LEU A 27 -13.74 -6.10 -17.40
CA LEU A 27 -14.18 -4.87 -18.07
C LEU A 27 -15.41 -5.17 -18.97
N PRO A 28 -16.39 -4.26 -19.03
CA PRO A 28 -17.43 -4.31 -20.04
C PRO A 28 -16.83 -4.44 -21.45
N ARG A 29 -17.44 -5.22 -22.34
CA ARG A 29 -16.89 -5.50 -23.69
C ARG A 29 -16.45 -4.24 -24.43
N ARG A 30 -17.23 -3.15 -24.36
CA ARG A 30 -16.91 -1.86 -24.99
C ARG A 30 -15.60 -1.23 -24.49
N LEU A 31 -15.23 -1.46 -23.22
CA LEU A 31 -14.00 -0.97 -22.62
C LEU A 31 -12.84 -1.94 -22.87
N ALA A 32 -13.10 -3.25 -22.78
CA ALA A 32 -12.09 -4.27 -23.05
C ALA A 32 -11.55 -4.22 -24.49
N SER A 33 -12.39 -3.83 -25.46
CA SER A 33 -12.00 -3.65 -26.87
C SER A 33 -11.54 -2.22 -27.22
N HIS A 34 -11.42 -1.34 -26.21
CA HIS A 34 -11.02 0.05 -26.46
C HIS A 34 -9.55 0.13 -26.85
N GLU A 35 -9.24 1.00 -27.82
CA GLU A 35 -7.89 1.19 -28.35
C GLU A 35 -6.86 1.50 -27.23
N LEU A 36 -7.21 2.33 -26.26
CA LEU A 36 -6.31 2.66 -25.13
C LEU A 36 -5.94 1.42 -24.31
N VAL A 37 -6.87 0.48 -24.11
CA VAL A 37 -6.58 -0.77 -23.38
C VAL A 37 -5.64 -1.65 -24.22
N ALA A 38 -5.86 -1.72 -25.53
CA ALA A 38 -4.96 -2.45 -26.43
C ALA A 38 -3.54 -1.86 -26.41
N ARG A 39 -3.43 -0.54 -26.53
CA ARG A 39 -2.16 0.20 -26.50
C ARG A 39 -1.43 0.09 -25.17
N ALA A 40 -2.15 0.07 -24.04
CA ALA A 40 -1.53 -0.12 -22.72
C ALA A 40 -0.78 -1.45 -22.58
N TRP A 41 -1.13 -2.43 -23.40
CA TRP A 41 -0.46 -3.75 -23.41
C TRP A 41 0.49 -3.94 -24.58
N GLU A 42 0.63 -2.95 -25.46
CA GLU A 42 1.48 -3.08 -26.64
C GLU A 42 2.95 -3.22 -26.25
N GLY A 43 3.61 -4.25 -26.77
CA GLY A 43 5.01 -4.54 -26.47
C GLY A 43 5.29 -5.09 -25.07
N LEU A 44 4.27 -5.29 -24.21
CA LEU A 44 4.44 -5.85 -22.88
C LEU A 44 4.23 -7.38 -22.87
N ASP A 45 5.15 -8.10 -22.26
CA ASP A 45 4.97 -9.49 -21.85
C ASP A 45 4.16 -9.51 -20.55
N SER A 46 2.91 -9.98 -20.61
CA SER A 46 2.01 -10.00 -19.45
C SER A 46 2.53 -10.83 -18.27
N THR A 47 3.42 -11.79 -18.52
CA THR A 47 4.04 -12.60 -17.45
C THR A 47 5.05 -11.81 -16.62
N GLN A 48 5.50 -10.66 -17.13
CA GLN A 48 6.39 -9.73 -16.44
C GLN A 48 5.68 -8.51 -15.86
N VAL A 49 4.36 -8.41 -16.05
CA VAL A 49 3.55 -7.30 -15.52
C VAL A 49 2.86 -7.74 -14.24
N TRP A 50 3.24 -7.11 -13.14
CA TRP A 50 2.66 -7.36 -11.84
C TRP A 50 2.00 -6.10 -11.29
N ASP A 51 0.95 -6.29 -10.52
CA ASP A 51 0.46 -5.27 -9.60
C ASP A 51 1.28 -5.39 -8.31
N CYS A 52 2.21 -4.48 -8.12
CA CYS A 52 3.16 -4.53 -7.01
C CYS A 52 2.59 -4.01 -5.69
N HIS A 53 1.31 -3.60 -5.63
CA HIS A 53 0.73 -2.99 -4.44
C HIS A 53 -0.74 -3.37 -4.26
N ALA A 54 -0.99 -4.49 -3.59
CA ALA A 54 -2.33 -4.94 -3.24
C ALA A 54 -2.40 -5.41 -1.79
N HIS A 55 -3.45 -4.97 -1.07
CA HIS A 55 -3.64 -5.31 0.33
C HIS A 55 -4.56 -6.49 0.52
N LEU A 56 -4.19 -7.39 1.43
CA LEU A 56 -5.11 -8.38 2.00
C LEU A 56 -5.96 -7.72 3.09
N ILE A 57 -7.25 -8.00 3.08
CA ILE A 57 -8.20 -7.61 4.14
C ILE A 57 -9.10 -8.81 4.43
N GLY A 58 -9.63 -8.87 5.63
CA GLY A 58 -10.56 -9.91 6.06
C GLY A 58 -11.01 -9.69 7.49
N THR A 59 -11.67 -10.66 8.07
CA THR A 59 -12.21 -10.61 9.45
C THR A 59 -11.57 -11.64 10.38
N GLY A 60 -10.70 -12.50 9.86
CA GLY A 60 -10.10 -13.59 10.64
C GLY A 60 -10.96 -14.85 10.74
N ASP A 61 -12.11 -14.86 10.10
CA ASP A 61 -13.12 -15.91 10.22
C ASP A 61 -12.74 -17.26 9.58
N SER A 62 -11.74 -17.27 8.71
CA SER A 62 -11.22 -18.47 8.03
C SER A 62 -9.87 -18.94 8.58
N GLY A 63 -9.54 -18.56 9.81
CA GLY A 63 -8.26 -18.93 10.45
C GLY A 63 -7.05 -18.25 9.82
N SER A 64 -7.24 -17.08 9.19
CA SER A 64 -6.18 -16.25 8.62
C SER A 64 -5.31 -15.61 9.71
N GLY A 65 -5.89 -15.37 10.89
CA GLY A 65 -5.28 -14.58 11.96
C GLY A 65 -5.35 -13.06 11.70
N ILE A 66 -6.11 -12.64 10.67
CA ILE A 66 -6.42 -11.22 10.46
C ILE A 66 -7.20 -10.69 11.67
N VAL A 67 -6.90 -9.47 12.08
CA VAL A 67 -7.62 -8.78 13.15
C VAL A 67 -7.99 -7.40 12.66
N LEU A 68 -9.27 -7.08 12.72
CA LEU A 68 -9.78 -5.72 12.62
C LEU A 68 -10.01 -5.15 14.01
N ASN A 69 -9.71 -3.88 14.21
CA ASN A 69 -9.98 -3.23 15.48
C ASN A 69 -11.48 -3.24 15.78
N ALA A 70 -11.86 -3.49 17.03
CA ALA A 70 -13.26 -3.53 17.47
C ALA A 70 -14.02 -2.23 17.17
N HIS A 71 -13.33 -1.08 17.09
CA HIS A 71 -13.95 0.18 16.67
C HIS A 71 -14.50 0.12 15.25
N MET A 72 -13.93 -0.72 14.38
CA MET A 72 -14.41 -0.91 13.02
C MET A 72 -15.73 -1.70 12.93
N ASP A 73 -16.11 -2.39 14.00
CA ASP A 73 -17.42 -3.06 14.12
C ASP A 73 -18.47 -2.23 14.85
N SER A 74 -18.09 -1.06 15.35
CA SER A 74 -18.96 -0.25 16.18
C SER A 74 -19.54 0.97 15.43
N TRP A 75 -20.86 1.08 15.40
CA TRP A 75 -21.54 2.27 14.89
C TRP A 75 -21.26 3.55 15.74
N LEU A 76 -20.71 3.39 16.95
CA LEU A 76 -20.23 4.50 17.77
C LEU A 76 -18.91 5.10 17.24
N SER A 77 -18.25 4.41 16.32
CA SER A 77 -17.05 4.86 15.63
C SER A 77 -17.33 4.96 14.12
N PRO A 78 -18.18 5.91 13.68
CA PRO A 78 -18.77 5.87 12.34
C PRO A 78 -17.74 5.94 11.20
N VAL A 79 -16.60 6.59 11.40
CA VAL A 79 -15.54 6.69 10.40
C VAL A 79 -14.85 5.32 10.22
N GLN A 80 -14.50 4.64 11.29
CA GLN A 80 -13.86 3.33 11.27
C GLN A 80 -14.84 2.27 10.74
N TYR A 81 -16.10 2.33 11.16
CA TYR A 81 -17.15 1.47 10.64
C TYR A 81 -17.33 1.64 9.12
N ALA A 82 -17.36 2.89 8.63
CA ALA A 82 -17.44 3.17 7.20
C ALA A 82 -16.22 2.64 6.44
N ARG A 83 -15.00 2.75 7.00
CA ARG A 83 -13.78 2.18 6.39
C ARG A 83 -13.88 0.66 6.26
N ARG A 84 -14.33 -0.04 7.29
CA ARG A 84 -14.53 -1.49 7.23
C ARG A 84 -15.52 -1.88 6.13
N LEU A 85 -16.68 -1.21 6.08
CA LEU A 85 -17.66 -1.46 5.02
C LEU A 85 -17.05 -1.22 3.63
N PHE A 86 -16.28 -0.16 3.49
CA PHE A 86 -15.60 0.16 2.26
C PHE A 86 -14.63 -0.95 1.83
N PHE A 87 -13.76 -1.40 2.72
CA PHE A 87 -12.78 -2.46 2.42
C PHE A 87 -13.45 -3.78 2.05
N LEU A 88 -14.46 -4.20 2.82
CA LEU A 88 -15.18 -5.45 2.57
C LEU A 88 -16.02 -5.37 1.29
N ASN A 89 -16.62 -4.21 1.01
CA ASN A 89 -17.38 -3.99 -0.21
C ASN A 89 -16.48 -4.01 -1.46
N ALA A 90 -15.31 -3.36 -1.40
CA ALA A 90 -14.33 -3.41 -2.48
C ALA A 90 -13.84 -4.85 -2.74
N GLY A 91 -13.68 -5.65 -1.68
CA GLY A 91 -13.38 -7.07 -1.73
C GLY A 91 -14.55 -7.97 -2.13
N CYS A 92 -15.75 -7.42 -2.40
CA CYS A 92 -16.97 -8.19 -2.65
C CYS A 92 -17.32 -9.19 -1.53
N ALA A 93 -16.89 -8.90 -0.32
CA ALA A 93 -17.03 -9.77 0.85
C ALA A 93 -18.05 -9.23 1.89
N HIS A 94 -18.68 -8.09 1.61
CA HIS A 94 -19.58 -7.41 2.56
C HIS A 94 -20.88 -8.18 2.86
N GLU A 95 -21.33 -9.03 1.94
CA GLU A 95 -22.52 -9.88 2.10
C GLU A 95 -22.16 -11.29 2.61
N ALA A 96 -20.87 -11.61 2.74
CA ALA A 96 -20.46 -12.91 3.26
C ALA A 96 -20.71 -12.99 4.78
N HIS A 97 -21.57 -13.90 5.19
CA HIS A 97 -21.81 -14.16 6.61
C HIS A 97 -20.72 -15.03 7.23
N GLU A 98 -20.07 -15.86 6.41
CA GLU A 98 -18.96 -16.72 6.79
C GLU A 98 -17.96 -16.78 5.63
N GLY A 99 -16.68 -16.99 5.96
CA GLY A 99 -15.62 -17.13 4.96
C GLY A 99 -15.24 -15.84 4.26
N VAL A 100 -15.37 -14.68 4.94
CA VAL A 100 -15.01 -13.36 4.43
C VAL A 100 -13.60 -13.35 3.85
N ASP A 101 -12.63 -13.91 4.58
CA ASP A 101 -11.22 -13.95 4.15
C ASP A 101 -11.06 -14.74 2.84
N ARG A 102 -11.79 -15.85 2.70
CA ARG A 102 -11.77 -16.67 1.49
C ARG A 102 -12.41 -15.95 0.32
N VAL A 103 -13.59 -15.36 0.52
CA VAL A 103 -14.32 -14.60 -0.52
C VAL A 103 -13.47 -13.44 -1.02
N TYR A 104 -12.72 -12.78 -0.12
CA TYR A 104 -11.81 -11.71 -0.49
C TYR A 104 -10.68 -12.20 -1.42
N VAL A 105 -10.06 -13.33 -1.12
CA VAL A 105 -9.03 -13.94 -1.99
C VAL A 105 -9.61 -14.42 -3.31
N GLU A 106 -10.81 -15.04 -3.30
CA GLU A 106 -11.54 -15.43 -4.52
C GLU A 106 -11.82 -14.22 -5.41
N ARG A 107 -12.12 -13.06 -4.80
CA ARG A 107 -12.27 -11.81 -5.56
C ARG A 107 -11.00 -11.40 -6.26
N MET A 108 -9.84 -11.52 -5.59
CA MET A 108 -8.54 -11.22 -6.20
C MET A 108 -8.23 -12.15 -7.37
N HIS A 109 -8.51 -13.46 -7.27
CA HIS A 109 -8.43 -14.38 -8.41
C HIS A 109 -9.30 -13.91 -9.59
N ASN A 110 -10.57 -13.58 -9.32
CA ASN A 110 -11.48 -13.08 -10.35
C ASN A 110 -10.96 -11.82 -11.07
N LEU A 111 -10.28 -10.92 -10.35
CA LEU A 111 -9.69 -9.72 -10.94
C LEU A 111 -8.51 -10.07 -11.84
N ILE A 112 -7.64 -10.98 -11.40
CA ILE A 112 -6.48 -11.44 -12.20
C ILE A 112 -6.96 -12.20 -13.44
N ASP A 113 -7.97 -13.05 -13.33
CA ASP A 113 -8.59 -13.75 -14.47
C ASP A 113 -9.21 -12.79 -15.49
N GLY A 114 -9.51 -11.58 -15.07
CA GLY A 114 -9.94 -10.48 -15.94
C GLY A 114 -8.81 -9.82 -16.72
N MET A 115 -7.55 -10.05 -16.33
CA MET A 115 -6.34 -9.50 -16.95
C MET A 115 -5.77 -10.46 -18.00
N ARG A 116 -4.63 -10.10 -18.59
CA ARG A 116 -3.90 -11.00 -19.51
C ARG A 116 -3.23 -12.13 -18.73
N PRO A 117 -3.15 -13.35 -19.29
CA PRO A 117 -2.51 -14.50 -18.63
C PRO A 117 -1.08 -14.19 -18.16
N GLY A 118 -0.75 -14.62 -16.94
CA GLY A 118 0.56 -14.42 -16.32
C GLY A 118 0.66 -13.15 -15.46
N PHE A 119 -0.33 -12.26 -15.50
CA PHE A 119 -0.42 -11.13 -14.57
C PHE A 119 -0.54 -11.62 -13.13
N LYS A 120 0.14 -10.95 -12.19
CA LYS A 120 0.11 -11.31 -10.76
C LYS A 120 -0.18 -10.11 -9.87
N LEU A 121 -0.70 -10.39 -8.67
CA LEU A 121 -0.75 -9.44 -7.56
C LEU A 121 0.33 -9.74 -6.52
N VAL A 122 0.93 -8.69 -5.97
CA VAL A 122 1.82 -8.78 -4.82
C VAL A 122 1.03 -8.40 -3.56
N LEU A 123 0.76 -9.40 -2.74
CA LEU A 123 -0.09 -9.29 -1.55
C LEU A 123 0.68 -8.74 -0.37
N TYR A 124 0.15 -7.71 0.28
CA TYR A 124 0.77 -7.11 1.45
C TYR A 124 0.20 -7.65 2.75
N ALA A 125 1.08 -8.15 3.62
CA ALA A 125 0.81 -8.26 5.03
C ALA A 125 0.73 -6.86 5.67
N PHE A 126 0.18 -6.76 6.89
CA PHE A 126 0.01 -5.49 7.57
C PHE A 126 0.28 -5.65 9.07
N GLU A 127 1.39 -5.07 9.54
CA GLU A 127 1.79 -5.14 10.95
C GLU A 127 1.04 -4.12 11.80
N ARG A 128 0.94 -4.38 13.09
CA ARG A 128 0.36 -3.47 14.08
C ARG A 128 1.23 -2.26 14.33
N ALA A 129 0.62 -1.21 14.87
CA ALA A 129 1.37 -0.19 15.59
C ALA A 129 2.10 -0.82 16.78
N HIS A 130 3.25 -0.27 17.14
CA HIS A 130 3.99 -0.68 18.33
C HIS A 130 4.27 0.54 19.21
N ASP A 131 4.35 0.32 20.49
CA ASP A 131 4.78 1.33 21.43
C ASP A 131 6.30 1.58 21.36
N GLU A 132 6.77 2.55 22.14
CA GLU A 132 8.20 2.89 22.18
C GLU A 132 9.09 1.76 22.73
N ARG A 133 8.53 0.76 23.39
CA ARG A 133 9.24 -0.42 23.89
C ARG A 133 9.29 -1.54 22.83
N GLY A 134 8.63 -1.36 21.70
CA GLY A 134 8.52 -2.35 20.64
C GLY A 134 7.48 -3.42 20.92
N MET A 135 6.53 -3.14 21.80
CA MET A 135 5.39 -4.03 22.07
C MET A 135 4.22 -3.68 21.15
N PRO A 136 3.51 -4.69 20.62
CA PRO A 136 2.33 -4.44 19.81
C PRO A 136 1.29 -3.61 20.55
N ASP A 137 0.67 -2.66 19.85
CA ASP A 137 -0.40 -1.79 20.32
C ASP A 137 -1.70 -2.06 19.53
N PRO A 138 -2.49 -3.06 19.94
CA PRO A 138 -3.72 -3.42 19.23
C PRO A 138 -4.79 -2.31 19.27
N GLU A 139 -4.79 -1.49 20.32
CA GLU A 139 -5.76 -0.42 20.50
C GLU A 139 -5.63 0.66 19.40
N HIS A 140 -4.38 0.94 18.98
CA HIS A 140 -4.07 1.92 17.95
C HIS A 140 -3.75 1.28 16.58
N SER A 141 -4.22 0.06 16.36
CA SER A 141 -4.05 -0.66 15.09
C SER A 141 -5.41 -0.97 14.49
N ASP A 142 -5.79 -0.29 13.40
CA ASP A 142 -7.07 -0.55 12.73
C ASP A 142 -7.14 -1.95 12.12
N VAL A 143 -6.04 -2.38 11.51
CA VAL A 143 -5.94 -3.65 10.77
C VAL A 143 -4.63 -4.34 11.12
N TYR A 144 -4.68 -5.66 11.21
CA TYR A 144 -3.50 -6.54 11.25
C TYR A 144 -3.70 -7.71 10.29
N VAL A 145 -2.75 -7.90 9.39
CA VAL A 145 -2.71 -9.06 8.47
C VAL A 145 -1.38 -9.78 8.69
N PRO A 146 -1.39 -11.01 9.23
CA PRO A 146 -0.16 -11.74 9.52
C PRO A 146 0.67 -12.06 8.27
N ASP A 147 2.00 -11.98 8.37
CA ASP A 147 2.94 -12.46 7.36
C ASP A 147 2.65 -13.91 6.96
N ALA A 148 2.37 -14.77 7.95
CA ALA A 148 2.07 -16.18 7.72
C ALA A 148 0.80 -16.41 6.87
N TYR A 149 -0.15 -15.49 6.91
CA TYR A 149 -1.34 -15.57 6.05
C TYR A 149 -1.00 -15.16 4.62
N ALA A 150 -0.33 -14.03 4.43
CA ALA A 150 0.09 -13.58 3.11
C ALA A 150 0.99 -14.62 2.41
N GLU A 151 1.95 -15.18 3.15
CA GLU A 151 2.81 -16.27 2.67
C GLU A 151 1.99 -17.51 2.26
N ARG A 152 1.02 -17.93 3.10
CA ARG A 152 0.17 -19.10 2.82
C ARG A 152 -0.66 -18.92 1.56
N VAL A 153 -1.30 -17.75 1.40
CA VAL A 153 -2.10 -17.43 0.21
C VAL A 153 -1.22 -17.43 -1.04
N ALA A 154 -0.08 -16.77 -1.01
CA ALA A 154 0.83 -16.71 -2.15
C ALA A 154 1.41 -18.09 -2.52
N LYS A 155 1.72 -18.93 -1.53
CA LYS A 155 2.23 -20.29 -1.78
C LYS A 155 1.17 -21.28 -2.27
N ALA A 156 -0.10 -21.05 -1.91
CA ALA A 156 -1.19 -21.87 -2.41
C ALA A 156 -1.41 -21.67 -3.92
N ASP A 157 -1.27 -20.42 -4.39
CA ASP A 157 -1.54 -20.05 -5.78
C ASP A 157 -0.42 -19.19 -6.39
N PRO A 158 0.80 -19.75 -6.57
CA PRO A 158 1.99 -19.00 -6.97
C PRO A 158 1.93 -18.46 -8.40
N GLN A 159 0.96 -18.94 -9.22
CA GLN A 159 0.68 -18.40 -10.55
C GLN A 159 -0.09 -17.06 -10.47
N TYR A 160 -0.76 -16.76 -9.35
CA TYR A 160 -1.56 -15.55 -9.15
C TYR A 160 -0.88 -14.55 -8.23
N PHE A 161 -0.15 -15.04 -7.21
CA PHE A 161 0.28 -14.22 -6.11
C PHE A 161 1.77 -14.32 -5.82
N GLU A 162 2.31 -13.17 -5.44
CA GLU A 162 3.54 -12.99 -4.69
C GLU A 162 3.19 -12.31 -3.37
N TRP A 163 4.11 -12.16 -2.43
CA TRP A 163 3.81 -11.52 -1.17
C TRP A 163 4.93 -10.65 -0.63
N VAL A 164 4.57 -9.72 0.23
CA VAL A 164 5.43 -8.78 0.93
C VAL A 164 5.11 -8.89 2.42
N ALA A 165 6.15 -9.03 3.24
CA ALA A 165 6.03 -9.05 4.68
C ALA A 165 5.74 -7.66 5.25
N SER A 166 5.24 -7.60 6.49
CA SER A 166 5.14 -6.35 7.23
C SER A 166 5.69 -6.58 8.63
N ILE A 167 6.88 -6.05 8.90
CA ILE A 167 7.63 -6.33 10.12
C ILE A 167 8.03 -5.01 10.77
N HIS A 168 7.62 -4.82 12.01
CA HIS A 168 7.96 -3.61 12.77
C HIS A 168 9.44 -3.66 13.22
N PRO A 169 10.25 -2.60 12.94
CA PRO A 169 11.70 -2.62 13.19
C PRO A 169 12.07 -2.62 14.68
N TYR A 170 11.14 -2.22 15.56
CA TYR A 170 11.37 -2.13 17.00
C TYR A 170 11.07 -3.45 17.75
N ARG A 171 10.58 -4.47 17.07
CA ARG A 171 10.39 -5.80 17.64
C ARG A 171 11.74 -6.42 18.01
N ALA A 172 11.78 -7.13 19.13
CA ALA A 172 12.99 -7.84 19.57
C ALA A 172 13.45 -8.91 18.55
N ASP A 173 12.51 -9.54 17.83
CA ASP A 173 12.79 -10.57 16.82
C ASP A 173 12.83 -10.04 15.39
N ALA A 174 12.85 -8.70 15.17
CA ALA A 174 12.70 -8.10 13.85
C ALA A 174 13.64 -8.68 12.79
N VAL A 175 14.93 -8.84 13.10
CA VAL A 175 15.92 -9.39 12.17
C VAL A 175 15.62 -10.85 11.83
N HIS A 176 15.28 -11.67 12.82
CA HIS A 176 14.90 -13.07 12.60
C HIS A 176 13.60 -13.18 11.80
N ALA A 177 12.66 -12.25 11.99
CA ALA A 177 11.44 -12.18 11.20
C ALA A 177 11.76 -11.89 9.73
N LEU A 178 12.69 -10.95 9.44
CA LEU A 178 13.18 -10.69 8.07
C LEU A 178 13.78 -11.94 7.43
N GLU A 179 14.61 -12.68 8.17
CA GLU A 179 15.23 -13.90 7.68
C GLU A 179 14.19 -15.00 7.39
N ARG A 180 13.16 -15.12 8.23
CA ARG A 180 12.02 -16.02 7.97
C ARG A 180 11.25 -15.59 6.72
N ALA A 181 10.91 -14.32 6.60
CA ALA A 181 10.20 -13.77 5.44
C ALA A 181 10.97 -14.01 4.13
N LYS A 182 12.28 -13.76 4.13
CA LYS A 182 13.14 -14.04 2.96
C LYS A 182 13.13 -15.52 2.57
N ARG A 183 13.27 -16.42 3.55
CA ARG A 183 13.18 -17.88 3.29
C ARG A 183 11.79 -18.29 2.82
N GLY A 184 10.75 -17.61 3.28
CA GLY A 184 9.36 -17.78 2.86
C GLY A 184 9.04 -17.27 1.45
N GLY A 185 10.01 -16.57 0.81
CA GLY A 185 9.85 -16.02 -0.53
C GLY A 185 9.27 -14.61 -0.57
N ALA A 186 9.26 -13.88 0.55
CA ALA A 186 8.83 -12.48 0.54
C ALA A 186 9.63 -11.63 -0.44
N ARG A 187 8.94 -10.79 -1.20
CA ARG A 187 9.52 -9.88 -2.20
C ARG A 187 10.01 -8.56 -1.63
N GLY A 188 9.61 -8.23 -0.41
CA GLY A 188 9.98 -7.00 0.29
C GLY A 188 9.32 -6.90 1.65
N VAL A 189 9.42 -5.72 2.26
CA VAL A 189 8.79 -5.40 3.54
C VAL A 189 8.00 -4.09 3.42
N LYS A 190 6.74 -4.11 3.82
CA LYS A 190 5.84 -2.94 3.81
C LYS A 190 5.80 -2.25 5.16
N TRP A 191 5.92 -0.92 5.14
CA TRP A 191 5.66 -0.05 6.28
C TRP A 191 4.61 1.02 5.96
N LEU A 192 3.83 1.36 6.97
CA LEU A 192 3.08 2.61 7.07
C LEU A 192 3.58 3.37 8.31
N PRO A 193 4.64 4.18 8.17
CA PRO A 193 5.36 4.74 9.32
C PRO A 193 4.48 5.49 10.31
N SER A 194 3.60 6.38 9.83
CA SER A 194 2.68 7.13 10.67
C SER A 194 1.62 6.25 11.36
N ALA A 195 1.11 5.22 10.69
CA ALA A 195 0.15 4.30 11.28
C ALA A 195 0.80 3.34 12.29
N MET A 196 2.00 2.83 11.96
CA MET A 196 2.70 1.82 12.74
C MET A 196 3.56 2.38 13.89
N ASN A 197 3.68 3.71 14.01
CA ASN A 197 4.58 4.39 14.97
C ASN A 197 6.06 4.08 14.71
N ILE A 198 6.47 4.09 13.45
CA ILE A 198 7.85 3.90 13.01
C ILE A 198 8.42 5.25 12.60
N ASP A 199 9.48 5.72 13.25
CA ASP A 199 10.29 6.81 12.73
C ASP A 199 11.39 6.25 11.82
N PRO A 200 11.31 6.42 10.48
CA PRO A 200 12.32 5.89 9.57
C PRO A 200 13.70 6.51 9.76
N ALA A 201 13.80 7.71 10.34
CA ALA A 201 15.07 8.36 10.65
C ALA A 201 15.68 7.90 11.98
N SER A 202 14.97 7.09 12.76
CA SER A 202 15.46 6.63 14.07
C SER A 202 16.65 5.67 13.94
N ALA A 203 17.67 5.85 14.79
CA ALA A 203 18.78 4.90 14.93
C ALA A 203 18.32 3.48 15.34
N ARG A 204 17.13 3.36 15.92
CA ARG A 204 16.52 2.06 16.25
C ARG A 204 16.28 1.19 15.02
N CYS A 205 16.17 1.78 13.83
CA CYS A 205 16.01 1.06 12.57
C CYS A 205 17.31 0.51 11.98
N ASP A 206 18.48 0.87 12.50
CA ASP A 206 19.78 0.57 11.88
C ASP A 206 20.05 -0.94 11.71
N SER A 207 19.75 -1.72 12.73
CA SER A 207 19.91 -3.19 12.65
C SER A 207 18.97 -3.80 11.60
N PHE A 208 17.78 -3.26 11.49
CA PHE A 208 16.79 -3.67 10.52
C PHE A 208 17.22 -3.30 9.09
N TYR A 209 17.72 -2.07 8.87
CA TYR A 209 18.23 -1.62 7.57
C TYR A 209 19.44 -2.45 7.11
N ARG A 210 20.40 -2.71 8.01
CA ARG A 210 21.52 -3.63 7.69
C ARG A 210 21.05 -5.03 7.30
N ALA A 211 20.00 -5.53 7.96
CA ALA A 211 19.45 -6.83 7.61
C ALA A 211 18.71 -6.81 6.26
N LEU A 212 17.92 -5.77 5.97
CA LEU A 212 17.28 -5.60 4.66
C LEU A 212 18.29 -5.56 3.53
N SER A 213 19.36 -4.76 3.66
CA SER A 213 20.43 -4.65 2.67
C SER A 213 21.14 -6.00 2.46
N ARG A 214 21.52 -6.69 3.55
CA ARG A 214 22.17 -8.02 3.49
C ARG A 214 21.29 -9.09 2.84
N LEU A 215 19.99 -9.08 3.12
CA LEU A 215 19.02 -10.04 2.59
C LEU A 215 18.52 -9.67 1.19
N ASP A 216 18.92 -8.54 0.66
CA ASP A 216 18.41 -7.99 -0.58
C ASP A 216 16.86 -7.97 -0.59
N LEU A 217 16.28 -7.40 0.47
CA LEU A 217 14.84 -7.17 0.61
C LEU A 217 14.57 -5.66 0.51
N PRO A 218 13.80 -5.20 -0.49
CA PRO A 218 13.40 -3.81 -0.57
C PRO A 218 12.43 -3.44 0.55
N LEU A 219 12.52 -2.19 1.00
CA LEU A 219 11.54 -1.57 1.90
C LEU A 219 10.52 -0.80 1.07
N ILE A 220 9.25 -1.16 1.17
CA ILE A 220 8.14 -0.43 0.57
C ILE A 220 7.53 0.42 1.69
N SER A 221 7.72 1.72 1.63
CA SER A 221 7.24 2.64 2.67
C SER A 221 6.17 3.57 2.14
N HIS A 222 5.05 3.65 2.85
CA HIS A 222 4.14 4.77 2.67
C HIS A 222 4.86 6.06 3.04
N ALA A 223 4.63 7.13 2.26
CA ALA A 223 5.09 8.46 2.58
C ALA A 223 4.04 9.51 2.16
N GLY A 224 4.10 10.69 2.79
CA GLY A 224 3.07 11.70 2.69
C GLY A 224 1.89 11.44 3.64
N LEU A 225 0.75 12.03 3.34
CA LEU A 225 -0.44 11.97 4.20
C LEU A 225 -1.14 10.61 4.11
N GLU A 226 -1.26 9.93 5.26
CA GLU A 226 -2.04 8.69 5.42
C GLU A 226 -3.47 9.00 5.89
N ARG A 227 -4.48 8.44 5.24
CA ARG A 227 -5.90 8.60 5.59
C ARG A 227 -6.70 7.30 5.61
N ALA A 228 -6.15 6.21 5.09
CA ALA A 228 -6.88 4.94 4.97
C ALA A 228 -7.02 4.22 6.31
N VAL A 229 -6.00 4.32 7.16
CA VAL A 229 -5.98 3.70 8.49
C VAL A 229 -5.59 4.70 9.57
N LEU A 230 -6.08 4.48 10.77
CA LEU A 230 -5.61 5.18 11.96
C LEU A 230 -4.41 4.43 12.53
N GLY A 231 -3.55 5.17 13.20
CA GLY A 231 -2.39 4.63 13.90
C GLY A 231 -1.89 5.56 14.98
N ARG A 232 -0.82 5.14 15.64
CA ARG A 232 -0.25 5.83 16.81
C ARG A 232 0.84 6.84 16.44
N GLY A 233 1.47 6.68 15.28
CA GLY A 233 2.65 7.45 14.91
C GLY A 233 2.34 8.90 14.54
N ALA A 234 3.34 9.76 14.69
CA ALA A 234 3.25 11.14 14.24
C ALA A 234 3.13 11.20 12.70
N HIS A 235 2.38 12.17 12.19
CA HIS A 235 2.31 12.43 10.75
C HIS A 235 3.70 12.61 10.13
N ASP A 236 4.60 13.31 10.80
CA ASP A 236 5.98 13.55 10.37
C ASP A 236 6.78 12.26 10.08
N TYR A 237 6.37 11.10 10.58
CA TYR A 237 7.02 9.82 10.25
C TYR A 237 6.78 9.41 8.78
N GLY A 238 5.75 9.95 8.14
CA GLY A 238 5.49 9.82 6.72
C GLY A 238 6.35 10.70 5.81
N ASN A 239 7.19 11.58 6.36
CA ASN A 239 8.03 12.48 5.57
C ASN A 239 9.03 11.70 4.70
N PRO A 240 9.02 11.88 3.36
CA PRO A 240 9.92 11.15 2.46
C PRO A 240 11.40 11.29 2.81
N LEU A 241 11.85 12.45 3.31
CA LEU A 241 13.25 12.69 3.66
C LEU A 241 13.76 11.85 4.83
N ARG A 242 12.87 11.31 5.67
CA ARG A 242 13.25 10.38 6.76
C ARG A 242 13.75 9.04 6.25
N LEU A 243 13.39 8.67 5.01
CA LEU A 243 13.84 7.44 4.37
C LEU A 243 15.30 7.48 3.90
N ARG A 244 15.95 8.65 3.92
CA ARG A 244 17.39 8.77 3.63
C ARG A 244 18.21 7.81 4.49
N ARG A 245 17.88 7.65 5.78
CA ARG A 245 18.60 6.73 6.65
C ARG A 245 18.61 5.29 6.12
N ALA A 246 17.51 4.84 5.52
CA ALA A 246 17.43 3.53 4.88
C ALA A 246 18.26 3.49 3.59
N LEU A 247 18.14 4.53 2.76
CA LEU A 247 18.90 4.66 1.51
C LEU A 247 20.41 4.70 1.76
N ASP A 248 20.86 5.49 2.75
CA ASP A 248 22.27 5.61 3.15
C ASP A 248 22.81 4.29 3.72
N ALA A 249 21.95 3.43 4.27
CA ALA A 249 22.29 2.08 4.68
C ALA A 249 22.30 1.05 3.51
N GLY A 250 22.12 1.51 2.28
CA GLY A 250 22.12 0.67 1.07
C GLY A 250 20.86 -0.15 0.86
N VAL A 251 19.74 0.22 1.50
CA VAL A 251 18.45 -0.44 1.31
C VAL A 251 17.79 0.09 0.03
N ARG A 252 17.27 -0.81 -0.80
CA ARG A 252 16.36 -0.41 -1.88
C ARG A 252 15.03 0.01 -1.27
N VAL A 253 14.58 1.22 -1.55
CA VAL A 253 13.34 1.79 -1.02
C VAL A 253 12.37 2.06 -2.15
N VAL A 254 11.14 1.60 -2.00
CA VAL A 254 10.00 1.97 -2.84
C VAL A 254 9.13 2.92 -2.04
N ILE A 255 8.97 4.16 -2.50
CA ILE A 255 8.03 5.10 -1.88
C ILE A 255 6.66 4.91 -2.52
N ALA A 256 5.71 4.44 -1.72
CA ALA A 256 4.35 4.20 -2.15
C ALA A 256 3.69 5.49 -2.64
N HIS A 257 2.92 5.38 -3.72
CA HIS A 257 2.15 6.50 -4.33
C HIS A 257 3.03 7.69 -4.70
N CYS A 258 4.36 7.52 -4.81
CA CYS A 258 5.32 8.61 -5.01
C CYS A 258 5.15 9.75 -4.00
N ALA A 259 4.65 9.48 -2.79
CA ALA A 259 4.27 10.47 -1.78
C ALA A 259 3.33 11.57 -2.34
N SER A 260 2.40 11.23 -3.22
CA SER A 260 1.61 12.18 -4.02
C SER A 260 0.53 12.95 -3.25
N MET A 261 0.41 12.75 -1.93
CA MET A 261 -0.60 13.43 -1.12
C MET A 261 -0.01 14.02 0.16
N GLY A 262 -0.44 15.24 0.48
CA GLY A 262 -0.08 15.94 1.71
C GLY A 262 1.12 16.85 1.56
N GLU A 263 1.48 17.44 2.70
CA GLU A 263 2.61 18.34 2.86
C GLU A 263 3.47 17.86 4.03
N ASP A 264 4.78 17.97 3.87
CA ASP A 264 5.76 17.61 4.88
C ASP A 264 6.79 18.73 5.08
N ARG A 265 7.46 18.75 6.23
CA ARG A 265 8.52 19.69 6.48
C ARG A 265 9.72 19.42 5.58
N ASP A 266 10.25 20.47 4.97
CA ASP A 266 11.54 20.41 4.28
C ASP A 266 12.68 20.31 5.30
N LEU A 267 13.05 19.09 5.67
CA LEU A 267 14.09 18.82 6.66
C LEU A 267 15.48 19.28 6.20
N ASP A 268 15.71 19.53 4.91
CA ASP A 268 16.95 20.11 4.40
C ASP A 268 17.09 21.60 4.77
N LYS A 269 15.98 22.23 5.18
CA LYS A 269 15.94 23.59 5.74
C LYS A 269 15.96 23.60 7.28
N GLY A 270 16.25 22.44 7.88
CA GLY A 270 16.30 22.26 9.32
C GLY A 270 15.00 21.74 9.94
N PRO A 271 14.99 21.47 11.25
CA PRO A 271 13.85 20.83 11.93
C PRO A 271 12.57 21.68 11.89
N ASN A 272 12.69 22.98 11.67
CA ASN A 272 11.57 23.92 11.52
C ASN A 272 11.42 24.43 10.07
N GLY A 273 11.91 23.68 9.09
CA GLY A 273 11.79 24.02 7.68
C GLY A 273 10.32 24.23 7.25
N PRO A 274 10.08 24.93 6.15
CA PRO A 274 8.72 25.16 5.64
C PRO A 274 8.04 23.84 5.27
N TYR A 275 6.71 23.83 5.31
CA TYR A 275 5.94 22.76 4.71
C TYR A 275 5.93 22.91 3.19
N VAL A 276 6.13 21.81 2.50
CA VAL A 276 6.08 21.70 1.03
C VAL A 276 5.34 20.41 0.67
N GLU A 277 4.86 20.32 -0.56
CA GLU A 277 4.22 19.09 -1.04
C GLU A 277 5.13 17.87 -0.82
N SER A 278 4.61 16.81 -0.23
CA SER A 278 5.35 15.57 0.03
C SER A 278 5.94 14.99 -1.25
N PHE A 279 5.21 15.11 -2.38
CA PHE A 279 5.70 14.75 -3.70
C PHE A 279 6.96 15.53 -4.13
N ALA A 280 7.08 16.82 -3.77
CA ALA A 280 8.26 17.61 -4.10
C ALA A 280 9.52 17.08 -3.38
N LEU A 281 9.35 16.54 -2.16
CA LEU A 281 10.45 15.91 -1.41
C LEU A 281 10.81 14.54 -2.04
N PHE A 282 9.83 13.74 -2.44
CA PHE A 282 10.08 12.53 -3.22
C PHE A 282 10.83 12.84 -4.52
N ALA A 283 10.36 13.83 -5.29
CA ALA A 283 11.00 14.25 -6.54
C ALA A 283 12.45 14.72 -6.33
N ARG A 284 12.76 15.34 -5.18
CA ARG A 284 14.12 15.70 -4.80
C ARG A 284 14.99 14.47 -4.60
N LEU A 285 14.50 13.50 -3.83
CA LEU A 285 15.22 12.23 -3.61
C LEU A 285 15.46 11.47 -4.93
N MET A 286 14.48 11.44 -5.84
CA MET A 286 14.62 10.80 -7.16
C MET A 286 15.73 11.42 -8.02
N ARG A 287 16.11 12.67 -7.76
CA ARG A 287 17.18 13.38 -8.48
C ARG A 287 18.54 13.27 -7.80
N GLU A 288 18.62 12.68 -6.60
CA GLU A 288 19.91 12.48 -5.90
C GLU A 288 20.68 11.32 -6.57
N PRO A 289 21.87 11.56 -7.16
CA PRO A 289 22.59 10.52 -7.90
C PRO A 289 22.98 9.32 -7.03
N SER A 290 23.24 9.54 -5.73
CA SER A 290 23.54 8.48 -4.76
C SER A 290 22.41 7.47 -4.59
N TYR A 291 21.17 7.85 -4.91
CA TYR A 291 19.99 7.01 -4.72
C TYR A 291 19.42 6.44 -6.03
N GLU A 292 20.08 6.67 -7.17
CA GLU A 292 19.59 6.25 -8.48
C GLU A 292 19.27 4.75 -8.57
N ARG A 293 20.08 3.91 -7.91
CA ARG A 293 19.90 2.46 -7.88
C ARG A 293 19.12 1.95 -6.68
N LEU A 294 18.80 2.82 -5.74
CA LEU A 294 18.20 2.46 -4.46
C LEU A 294 16.76 2.96 -4.30
N LEU A 295 16.43 4.10 -4.91
CA LEU A 295 15.13 4.72 -4.76
C LEU A 295 14.22 4.44 -5.95
N PHE A 296 13.03 3.96 -5.62
CA PHE A 296 11.93 3.68 -6.54
C PHE A 296 10.66 4.36 -6.03
N GLY A 297 9.69 4.56 -6.91
CA GLY A 297 8.32 4.90 -6.54
C GLY A 297 7.35 3.86 -7.04
N ASP A 298 6.14 3.81 -6.49
CA ASP A 298 5.04 3.12 -7.14
C ASP A 298 3.93 4.12 -7.54
N THR A 299 3.18 3.75 -8.56
CA THR A 299 2.08 4.55 -9.11
C THR A 299 0.72 4.15 -8.53
N ALA A 300 0.72 3.27 -7.53
CA ALA A 300 -0.49 2.78 -6.89
C ALA A 300 -1.37 3.94 -6.39
N GLY A 301 -2.65 3.88 -6.69
CA GLY A 301 -3.62 4.88 -6.26
C GLY A 301 -3.42 6.30 -6.83
N MET A 302 -2.41 6.58 -7.67
CA MET A 302 -2.18 7.93 -8.20
C MET A 302 -3.27 8.40 -9.16
N THR A 303 -4.08 7.50 -9.69
CA THR A 303 -5.27 7.82 -10.51
C THR A 303 -6.50 8.13 -9.68
N GLN A 304 -6.46 7.94 -8.36
CA GLN A 304 -7.56 8.31 -7.47
C GLN A 304 -7.83 9.81 -7.53
N LEU A 305 -9.11 10.18 -7.46
CA LEU A 305 -9.55 11.58 -7.60
C LEU A 305 -8.83 12.57 -6.66
N ASN A 306 -8.47 12.12 -5.46
CA ASN A 306 -7.77 12.89 -4.44
C ASN A 306 -6.24 12.92 -4.61
N ARG A 307 -5.69 12.13 -5.55
CA ARG A 307 -4.25 12.06 -5.87
C ARG A 307 -3.95 12.46 -7.31
N ALA A 308 -4.92 12.28 -8.23
CA ALA A 308 -4.77 12.68 -9.62
C ALA A 308 -4.62 14.21 -9.72
N GLY A 309 -3.49 14.67 -10.26
CA GLY A 309 -3.16 16.08 -10.33
C GLY A 309 -1.70 16.30 -10.75
N PRO A 310 -1.06 17.38 -10.29
CA PRO A 310 0.30 17.74 -10.71
C PRO A 310 1.34 16.64 -10.50
N ALA A 311 1.21 15.86 -9.42
CA ALA A 311 2.11 14.75 -9.13
C ALA A 311 2.02 13.65 -10.20
N LEU A 312 0.81 13.26 -10.61
CA LEU A 312 0.60 12.29 -11.69
C LEU A 312 1.13 12.79 -13.02
N SER A 313 0.82 14.05 -13.40
CA SER A 313 1.36 14.66 -14.62
C SER A 313 2.88 14.63 -14.64
N ARG A 314 3.50 14.99 -13.50
CA ARG A 314 4.96 14.99 -13.38
C ARG A 314 5.57 13.60 -13.51
N VAL A 315 4.96 12.58 -12.93
CA VAL A 315 5.40 11.19 -13.06
C VAL A 315 5.35 10.70 -14.51
N ILE A 316 4.31 11.12 -15.26
CA ILE A 316 4.17 10.79 -16.69
C ILE A 316 5.23 11.51 -17.53
N GLU A 317 5.50 12.78 -17.26
CA GLU A 317 6.40 13.63 -18.03
C GLU A 317 7.89 13.34 -17.77
N GLU A 318 8.24 12.85 -16.58
CA GLU A 318 9.64 12.65 -16.16
C GLU A 318 10.14 11.26 -16.62
N GLU A 319 10.41 11.12 -17.92
CA GLU A 319 10.82 9.84 -18.53
C GLU A 319 12.03 9.18 -17.87
N ALA A 320 12.96 9.98 -17.31
CA ALA A 320 14.11 9.48 -16.57
C ALA A 320 13.76 8.66 -15.32
N TRP A 321 12.52 8.78 -14.82
CA TRP A 321 12.05 8.01 -13.68
C TRP A 321 11.36 6.71 -14.05
N HIS A 322 10.90 6.53 -15.30
CA HIS A 322 10.04 5.42 -15.69
C HIS A 322 10.64 4.04 -15.36
N SER A 323 11.96 3.88 -15.49
CA SER A 323 12.65 2.61 -15.12
C SER A 323 12.70 2.36 -13.60
N ARG A 324 12.30 3.33 -12.78
CA ARG A 324 12.26 3.27 -11.31
C ARG A 324 10.85 3.41 -10.75
N LEU A 325 9.83 3.27 -11.59
CA LEU A 325 8.43 3.31 -11.20
C LEU A 325 7.81 1.93 -11.31
N LEU A 326 7.13 1.49 -10.27
CA LEU A 326 6.43 0.23 -10.21
C LEU A 326 4.94 0.43 -10.45
N ASN A 327 4.34 -0.48 -11.20
CA ASN A 327 2.89 -0.53 -11.36
C ASN A 327 2.22 -1.04 -10.08
N GLY A 328 1.13 -0.43 -9.65
CA GLY A 328 0.34 -0.86 -8.52
C GLY A 328 -1.08 -0.29 -8.54
N SER A 329 -2.03 -1.01 -7.99
CA SER A 329 -3.43 -0.58 -7.89
C SER A 329 -3.78 0.10 -6.58
N ASP A 330 -3.12 -0.27 -5.49
CA ASP A 330 -3.54 0.03 -4.11
C ASP A 330 -4.86 -0.67 -3.73
N TYR A 331 -5.16 -1.81 -4.40
CA TYR A 331 -6.36 -2.58 -4.06
C TYR A 331 -6.40 -2.91 -2.55
N PRO A 332 -7.53 -2.74 -1.84
CA PRO A 332 -8.90 -2.54 -2.32
C PRO A 332 -9.33 -1.08 -2.46
N LEU A 333 -8.42 -0.12 -2.35
CA LEU A 333 -8.78 1.28 -2.53
C LEU A 333 -9.13 1.53 -4.01
N PRO A 334 -10.16 2.34 -4.31
CA PRO A 334 -10.56 2.59 -5.69
C PRO A 334 -9.52 3.44 -6.41
N ALA A 335 -9.23 3.07 -7.65
CA ALA A 335 -8.39 3.85 -8.55
C ALA A 335 -9.22 4.90 -9.32
#